data_4dcfdb2d158b7d04254df73854f86dbe
#
_entry.id   4dcfdb2d158b7d04254df73854f86dbe
#
_cell.length_a   1.000
_cell.length_b   1.000
_cell.length_c   1.000
_cell.angle_alpha   90.00
_cell.angle_beta   90.00
_cell.angle_gamma   90.00
#
_symmetry.space_group_name_H-M   'P 1'
#
loop_
_entity.id
_entity.type
_entity.pdbx_description
1 polymer ?
#
loop_
_entity_poly.entity_id
_entity_poly.type
_entity_poly.pdbx_seq_one_letter_code
_entity_poly.pdbx_strand_id
1 'polypeptide(L)'
;MPFIVTKTEALIINIGNDYLLQVKANQKHLFQQIKSNISQAGPIDTYSQTQRSRGRQEARHVELYNCLEGISKDWLNLEALVYVRRSGYRKEGGYYCKEHFYITSLSTKSAKLVAQGIR
;
A
#
# COMPACT_ATOMS: atom_id res chain seq x y z
N MET A 1 -22.62 9.56 -4.79
CA MET A 1 -21.67 9.23 -3.75
C MET A 1 -20.54 8.41 -4.32
N PRO A 2 -19.40 8.94 -4.38
CA PRO A 2 -18.32 8.24 -5.05
C PRO A 2 -18.01 6.91 -4.37
N PHE A 3 -17.49 6.92 -3.22
CA PHE A 3 -17.23 5.70 -2.48
C PHE A 3 -17.32 6.01 -1.01
N ILE A 4 -17.39 4.96 -0.24
CA ILE A 4 -17.56 5.15 1.19
C ILE A 4 -16.22 4.94 1.87
N VAL A 5 -15.68 6.02 2.36
CA VAL A 5 -14.58 5.95 3.29
C VAL A 5 -15.20 6.06 4.66
N THR A 6 -15.44 4.92 5.23
CA THR A 6 -16.34 4.89 6.37
C THR A 6 -15.72 5.38 7.64
N LYS A 7 -14.41 5.37 7.75
CA LYS A 7 -13.82 5.59 9.04
C LYS A 7 -12.62 6.47 9.00
N THR A 8 -12.43 7.16 10.09
CA THR A 8 -11.28 8.00 10.29
C THR A 8 -9.97 7.25 10.37
N GLU A 9 -10.04 5.93 10.55
CA GLU A 9 -8.83 5.12 10.57
C GLU A 9 -8.17 5.01 9.23
N ALA A 10 -8.89 5.29 8.16
CA ALA A 10 -8.34 5.19 6.82
C ALA A 10 -7.53 6.43 6.49
N LEU A 11 -6.32 6.23 6.03
CA LEU A 11 -5.46 7.31 5.58
C LEU A 11 -5.67 7.50 4.09
N ILE A 12 -6.17 8.66 3.69
CA ILE A 12 -6.40 8.99 2.29
C ILE A 12 -5.35 9.97 1.85
N ILE A 13 -4.65 9.63 0.79
CA ILE A 13 -3.67 10.51 0.17
C ILE A 13 -4.20 10.88 -1.19
N ASN A 14 -4.42 12.17 -1.42
CA ASN A 14 -4.88 12.66 -2.71
C ASN A 14 -3.69 12.89 -3.63
N ILE A 15 -3.75 12.29 -4.80
CA ILE A 15 -2.73 12.43 -5.82
C ILE A 15 -3.45 12.87 -7.08
N GLY A 16 -3.50 14.19 -7.29
CA GLY A 16 -4.31 14.72 -8.36
C GLY A 16 -5.78 14.43 -8.12
N ASN A 17 -6.44 13.76 -9.06
CA ASN A 17 -7.84 13.36 -8.92
C ASN A 17 -7.99 11.92 -8.42
N ASP A 18 -6.89 11.31 -8.02
CA ASP A 18 -6.90 9.92 -7.56
C ASP A 18 -6.71 9.83 -6.07
N TYR A 19 -6.93 8.63 -5.54
CA TYR A 19 -6.76 8.39 -4.11
C TYR A 19 -5.80 7.23 -3.87
N LEU A 20 -5.19 7.25 -2.71
CA LEU A 20 -4.40 6.15 -2.18
C LEU A 20 -4.84 5.98 -0.73
N LEU A 21 -5.45 4.84 -0.44
CA LEU A 21 -6.12 4.60 0.83
C LEU A 21 -5.46 3.45 1.55
N GLN A 22 -4.98 3.67 2.75
CA GLN A 22 -4.41 2.60 3.56
C GLN A 22 -5.53 1.73 4.13
N VAL A 23 -5.38 0.41 3.97
CA VAL A 23 -6.33 -0.55 4.50
C VAL A 23 -5.74 -1.16 5.76
N LYS A 24 -6.48 -1.04 6.86
CA LYS A 24 -6.03 -1.52 8.16
C LYS A 24 -6.75 -2.80 8.55
N ALA A 25 -6.19 -3.49 9.54
CA ALA A 25 -6.70 -4.79 9.96
C ALA A 25 -8.14 -4.73 10.50
N ASN A 26 -8.61 -3.56 10.94
CA ASN A 26 -9.99 -3.43 11.40
C ASN A 26 -11.00 -3.49 10.26
N GLN A 27 -10.55 -3.38 9.02
CA GLN A 27 -11.37 -3.59 7.82
C GLN A 27 -11.17 -5.03 7.36
N LYS A 28 -11.67 -5.97 8.14
CA LYS A 28 -11.30 -7.38 8.06
C LYS A 28 -11.51 -8.00 6.69
N HIS A 29 -12.67 -7.79 6.10
CA HIS A 29 -12.98 -8.44 4.82
C HIS A 29 -12.10 -7.93 3.70
N LEU A 30 -11.94 -6.61 3.62
CA LEU A 30 -11.09 -6.01 2.61
C LEU A 30 -9.63 -6.41 2.82
N PHE A 31 -9.18 -6.35 4.05
CA PHE A 31 -7.81 -6.68 4.40
C PHE A 31 -7.46 -8.13 4.01
N GLN A 32 -8.33 -9.06 4.36
CA GLN A 32 -8.12 -10.48 4.04
C GLN A 32 -8.20 -10.74 2.54
N GLN A 33 -9.12 -10.08 1.85
CA GLN A 33 -9.24 -10.25 0.42
C GLN A 33 -7.99 -9.75 -0.31
N ILE A 34 -7.44 -8.63 0.12
CA ILE A 34 -6.20 -8.11 -0.46
C ILE A 34 -5.06 -9.11 -0.24
N LYS A 35 -4.90 -9.59 0.98
CA LYS A 35 -3.84 -10.56 1.28
C LYS A 35 -3.99 -11.83 0.46
N SER A 36 -5.20 -12.30 0.31
CA SER A 36 -5.46 -13.50 -0.50
C SER A 36 -5.09 -13.25 -1.96
N ASN A 37 -5.50 -12.12 -2.51
CA ASN A 37 -5.25 -11.82 -3.91
C ASN A 37 -3.75 -11.71 -4.20
N ILE A 38 -3.02 -10.96 -3.37
CA ILE A 38 -1.59 -10.78 -3.64
C ILE A 38 -0.78 -12.03 -3.38
N SER A 39 -1.27 -12.94 -2.55
CA SER A 39 -0.56 -14.21 -2.32
C SER A 39 -0.65 -15.15 -3.52
N GLN A 40 -1.62 -14.94 -4.38
CA GLN A 40 -1.87 -15.80 -5.54
C GLN A 40 -1.40 -15.19 -6.86
N ALA A 41 -1.04 -13.93 -6.84
CA ALA A 41 -0.64 -13.20 -8.04
C ALA A 41 0.74 -12.60 -7.85
N GLY A 42 1.46 -12.43 -8.95
CA GLY A 42 2.73 -11.71 -8.91
C GLY A 42 2.48 -10.21 -9.04
N PRO A 43 3.38 -9.39 -8.53
CA PRO A 43 3.26 -7.95 -8.71
C PRO A 43 3.48 -7.56 -10.17
N ILE A 44 2.79 -6.50 -10.61
CA ILE A 44 3.01 -5.98 -11.95
C ILE A 44 4.22 -5.06 -11.99
N ASP A 45 4.65 -4.57 -10.83
CA ASP A 45 5.86 -3.76 -10.74
C ASP A 45 6.31 -3.71 -9.28
N THR A 46 7.60 -3.52 -9.07
CA THR A 46 8.16 -3.40 -7.72
C THR A 46 9.18 -2.25 -7.68
N TYR A 47 9.36 -1.71 -6.48
CA TYR A 47 10.34 -0.65 -6.25
C TYR A 47 10.90 -0.79 -4.85
N SER A 48 12.23 -0.68 -4.73
CA SER A 48 12.89 -0.76 -3.43
C SER A 48 13.82 0.42 -3.26
N GLN A 49 13.90 0.91 -2.05
CA GLN A 49 14.75 2.03 -1.70
C GLN A 49 15.33 1.81 -0.31
N THR A 50 16.59 2.14 -0.15
CA THR A 50 17.27 2.06 1.14
C THR A 50 17.81 3.44 1.48
N GLN A 51 17.60 3.86 2.73
CA GLN A 51 18.09 5.13 3.23
C GLN A 51 18.91 4.90 4.48
N ARG A 52 19.96 5.69 4.64
CA ARG A 52 20.75 5.72 5.85
C ARG A 52 20.78 7.13 6.38
N SER A 53 20.58 7.28 7.68
CA SER A 53 20.58 8.57 8.33
C SER A 53 20.90 8.40 9.81
N ARG A 54 21.99 9.02 10.27
CA ARG A 54 22.32 9.13 11.69
C ARG A 54 22.25 7.81 12.45
N GLY A 55 22.87 6.78 11.91
CA GLY A 55 22.87 5.48 12.57
C GLY A 55 21.64 4.64 12.35
N ARG A 56 20.70 5.13 11.55
CA ARG A 56 19.53 4.40 11.16
C ARG A 56 19.67 3.90 9.74
N GLN A 57 19.13 2.73 9.49
CA GLN A 57 19.02 2.21 8.15
C GLN A 57 17.60 1.73 7.94
N GLU A 58 16.97 2.21 6.88
CA GLU A 58 15.60 1.83 6.54
C GLU A 58 15.54 1.39 5.08
N ALA A 59 14.88 0.27 4.87
CA ALA A 59 14.58 -0.21 3.53
C ALA A 59 13.07 -0.14 3.34
N ARG A 60 12.65 0.32 2.17
CA ARG A 60 11.24 0.35 1.78
C ARG A 60 11.09 -0.44 0.50
N HIS A 61 10.17 -1.37 0.50
CA HIS A 61 9.86 -2.19 -0.66
C HIS A 61 8.39 -2.03 -1.00
N VAL A 62 8.08 -1.70 -2.24
CA VAL A 62 6.72 -1.45 -2.70
C VAL A 62 6.41 -2.42 -3.84
N GLU A 63 5.26 -3.07 -3.76
CA GLU A 63 4.77 -3.96 -4.81
C GLU A 63 3.40 -3.48 -5.26
N LEU A 64 3.21 -3.39 -6.56
CA LEU A 64 1.97 -2.96 -7.17
C LEU A 64 1.28 -4.14 -7.82
N TYR A 65 -0.01 -4.32 -7.54
CA TYR A 65 -0.80 -5.44 -8.04
C TYR A 65 -2.06 -4.92 -8.69
N ASN A 66 -2.56 -5.64 -9.69
CA ASN A 66 -3.84 -5.31 -10.31
C ASN A 66 -4.87 -6.42 -10.20
N CYS A 67 -4.70 -7.33 -9.25
CA CYS A 67 -5.60 -8.44 -9.01
C CYS A 67 -6.74 -8.00 -8.08
N LEU A 68 -7.86 -7.61 -8.65
CA LEU A 68 -8.96 -7.01 -7.91
C LEU A 68 -10.13 -7.96 -7.65
N GLU A 69 -9.97 -9.22 -7.92
CA GLU A 69 -11.04 -10.19 -7.76
C GLU A 69 -11.53 -10.27 -6.33
N GLY A 70 -12.85 -10.35 -6.17
CA GLY A 70 -13.44 -10.47 -4.83
C GLY A 70 -13.50 -9.19 -4.03
N ILE A 71 -12.93 -8.11 -4.54
CA ILE A 71 -12.99 -6.82 -3.85
C ILE A 71 -14.26 -6.09 -4.27
N SER A 72 -14.92 -5.49 -3.30
CA SER A 72 -16.19 -4.82 -3.54
C SER A 72 -16.10 -3.77 -4.64
N LYS A 73 -17.11 -3.75 -5.50
CA LYS A 73 -17.20 -2.75 -6.56
C LYS A 73 -17.64 -1.39 -6.05
N ASP A 74 -17.92 -1.30 -4.75
CA ASP A 74 -18.23 -0.01 -4.13
C ASP A 74 -17.02 0.92 -4.09
N TRP A 75 -15.82 0.37 -4.26
CA TRP A 75 -14.61 1.18 -4.35
C TRP A 75 -14.53 1.79 -5.74
N LEU A 76 -14.94 3.05 -5.84
CA LEU A 76 -15.05 3.74 -7.11
C LEU A 76 -13.68 3.87 -7.78
N ASN A 77 -13.63 3.48 -9.05
CA ASN A 77 -12.42 3.61 -9.87
C ASN A 77 -11.19 2.89 -9.31
N LEU A 78 -11.41 1.85 -8.52
CA LEU A 78 -10.29 1.08 -7.98
C LEU A 78 -9.48 0.46 -9.12
N GLU A 79 -8.17 0.71 -9.13
CA GLU A 79 -7.28 0.25 -10.20
C GLU A 79 -6.24 -0.75 -9.72
N ALA A 80 -5.78 -0.62 -8.49
CA ALA A 80 -4.65 -1.43 -8.05
C ALA A 80 -4.62 -1.60 -6.54
N LEU A 81 -3.87 -2.63 -6.14
CA LEU A 81 -3.53 -2.89 -4.74
C LEU A 81 -2.05 -2.62 -4.56
N VAL A 82 -1.68 -2.15 -3.39
CA VAL A 82 -0.29 -1.81 -3.10
C VAL A 82 0.11 -2.47 -1.78
N TYR A 83 1.26 -3.12 -1.81
CA TYR A 83 1.87 -3.70 -0.62
C TYR A 83 3.16 -2.96 -0.34
N VAL A 84 3.34 -2.50 0.89
CA VAL A 84 4.53 -1.78 1.31
C VAL A 84 5.13 -2.48 2.51
N ARG A 85 6.42 -2.80 2.42
CA ARG A 85 7.17 -3.34 3.54
C ARG A 85 8.26 -2.36 3.91
N ARG A 86 8.27 -1.95 5.17
CA ARG A 86 9.30 -1.08 5.71
C ARG A 86 10.05 -1.85 6.77
N SER A 87 11.36 -1.89 6.64
CA SER A 87 12.21 -2.63 7.57
C SER A 87 13.48 -1.85 7.83
N GLY A 88 14.13 -2.15 8.95
CA GLY A 88 15.38 -1.49 9.24
C GLY A 88 15.84 -1.70 10.67
N TYR A 89 16.86 -0.96 11.02
CA TYR A 89 17.45 -0.99 12.35
C TYR A 89 17.32 0.37 12.99
N ARG A 90 16.90 0.35 14.26
CA ARG A 90 16.79 1.59 15.03
C ARG A 90 18.15 1.96 15.61
N LYS A 91 18.30 3.24 15.92
CA LYS A 91 19.54 3.75 16.46
C LYS A 91 19.97 3.03 17.75
N GLU A 92 19.01 2.66 18.57
CA GLU A 92 19.27 1.99 19.84
C GLU A 92 19.26 0.48 19.72
N GLY A 93 19.49 -0.01 18.52
CA GLY A 93 19.44 -1.43 18.24
C GLY A 93 18.01 -1.88 18.00
N GLY A 94 17.88 -3.14 17.59
CA GLY A 94 16.59 -3.69 17.30
C GLY A 94 16.18 -3.53 15.85
N TYR A 95 15.79 -4.64 15.29
CA TYR A 95 15.28 -4.70 13.93
C TYR A 95 13.77 -4.53 13.96
N TYR A 96 13.21 -3.87 12.96
CA TYR A 96 11.77 -3.80 12.80
C TYR A 96 11.38 -4.11 11.36
N CYS A 97 10.15 -4.62 11.21
CA CYS A 97 9.57 -4.86 9.89
C CYS A 97 8.08 -4.59 10.00
N LYS A 98 7.57 -3.70 9.16
CA LYS A 98 6.17 -3.33 9.14
C LYS A 98 5.62 -3.49 7.75
N GLU A 99 4.39 -3.99 7.66
CA GLU A 99 3.71 -4.20 6.39
C GLU A 99 2.43 -3.37 6.36
N HIS A 100 2.18 -2.77 5.22
CA HIS A 100 0.99 -1.96 5.01
C HIS A 100 0.38 -2.30 3.65
N PHE A 101 -0.94 -2.22 3.58
CA PHE A 101 -1.67 -2.47 2.35
C PHE A 101 -2.47 -1.23 1.99
N TYR A 102 -2.52 -0.94 0.69
CA TYR A 102 -3.25 0.21 0.17
C TYR A 102 -4.08 -0.22 -1.01
N ILE A 103 -5.15 0.53 -1.26
CA ILE A 103 -5.89 0.45 -2.51
C ILE A 103 -5.80 1.82 -3.18
N THR A 104 -5.84 1.84 -4.49
CA THR A 104 -5.64 3.09 -5.21
C THR A 104 -6.44 3.13 -6.50
N SER A 105 -6.87 4.33 -6.88
CA SER A 105 -7.49 4.60 -8.15
C SER A 105 -6.49 5.01 -9.23
N LEU A 106 -5.21 5.11 -8.88
CA LEU A 106 -4.17 5.43 -9.85
C LEU A 106 -4.04 4.33 -10.89
N SER A 107 -4.15 4.69 -12.15
CA SER A 107 -3.98 3.75 -13.26
C SER A 107 -2.52 3.68 -13.72
N THR A 108 -1.62 3.76 -12.78
CA THR A 108 -0.19 3.66 -13.06
C THR A 108 0.28 2.22 -13.00
N LYS A 109 1.33 1.92 -13.74
CA LYS A 109 2.01 0.64 -13.64
C LYS A 109 3.39 0.79 -13.00
N SER A 110 3.62 1.91 -12.31
CA SER A 110 4.92 2.23 -11.71
C SER A 110 4.83 2.17 -10.20
N ALA A 111 5.48 1.19 -9.60
CA ALA A 111 5.59 1.10 -8.14
C ALA A 111 6.37 2.28 -7.57
N LYS A 112 7.34 2.79 -8.32
CA LYS A 112 8.09 3.96 -7.88
C LYS A 112 7.22 5.19 -7.75
N LEU A 113 6.32 5.41 -8.69
CA LEU A 113 5.40 6.54 -8.64
C LEU A 113 4.48 6.44 -7.43
N VAL A 114 3.97 5.25 -7.17
CA VAL A 114 3.14 5.01 -5.99
C VAL A 114 3.94 5.24 -4.71
N ALA A 115 5.17 4.75 -4.67
CA ALA A 115 6.03 4.92 -3.50
C ALA A 115 6.28 6.39 -3.19
N GLN A 116 6.39 7.22 -4.21
CA GLN A 116 6.59 8.66 -4.03
C GLN A 116 5.35 9.34 -3.43
N GLY A 117 4.19 8.77 -3.63
CA GLY A 117 2.96 9.28 -3.03
C GLY A 117 2.78 8.86 -1.58
N ILE A 118 3.49 7.84 -1.14
CA ILE A 118 3.44 7.35 0.23
C ILE A 118 4.66 7.88 0.96
N ARG A 119 4.44 8.65 1.98
CA ARG A 119 5.55 9.23 2.74
C ARG A 119 5.61 8.75 4.17
#